data_0bb1d578f1cad804439864d09e85baeb
#
_entry.id   0bb1d578f1cad804439864d09e85baeb
#
_cell.length_a   1.000
_cell.length_b   1.000
_cell.length_c   1.000
_cell.angle_alpha   90.00
_cell.angle_beta   90.00
_cell.angle_gamma   90.00
#
_symmetry.space_group_name_H-M   'P 1'
#
loop_
_entity.id
_entity.type
_entity.pdbx_description
1 polymer ?
#
loop_
_entity_poly.entity_id
_entity_poly.type
_entity_poly.pdbx_seq_one_letter_code
_entity_poly.pdbx_strand_id
1 'polypeptide(L)'
;KKVISTLKAPFDLGEHEVFVGVSIGIAVYPNGGNTVDQLIQNADVAMYHVKGRGKDGYQYYSEDMAIHTSNRLSLERDLRNALERNQFKVYYQPQISAKTGKTIGVEALVRWQHPERGLIYPGEFIPLAEETRLMSDISDWVLHSACKEIKSWIDSGQSDIRLSVNFSPLQVEHPRFVQRLLSSLRQADFPPGNLEIELTENVIMNDLENMTQ
;
A
#
# COMPACT_ATOMS: atom_id res chain seq x y z
N LYS A 1 -1.97 13.76 -26.18
CA LYS A 1 -0.48 13.69 -26.18
C LYS A 1 0.13 15.07 -26.08
N LYS A 2 -0.20 16.01 -26.99
CA LYS A 2 0.38 17.38 -27.03
C LYS A 2 0.22 18.14 -25.70
N VAL A 3 -0.95 18.07 -25.03
CA VAL A 3 -1.18 18.72 -23.73
C VAL A 3 -0.22 18.17 -22.66
N ILE A 4 -0.08 16.85 -22.56
CA ILE A 4 0.81 16.21 -21.60
C ILE A 4 2.27 16.60 -21.87
N SER A 5 2.71 16.56 -23.13
CA SER A 5 4.09 16.94 -23.47
C SER A 5 4.39 18.41 -23.18
N THR A 6 3.40 19.30 -23.33
CA THR A 6 3.58 20.74 -23.04
C THR A 6 3.70 20.99 -21.53
N LEU A 7 2.94 20.25 -20.70
CA LEU A 7 2.94 20.40 -19.25
C LEU A 7 4.11 19.66 -18.54
N LYS A 8 4.88 18.85 -19.26
CA LYS A 8 6.10 18.23 -18.73
C LYS A 8 7.28 19.18 -18.60
N ALA A 9 7.25 20.30 -19.35
CA ALA A 9 8.27 21.34 -19.16
C ALA A 9 8.10 21.99 -17.79
N PRO A 10 9.20 22.26 -17.07
CA PRO A 10 9.11 22.93 -15.79
C PRO A 10 8.53 24.33 -15.92
N PHE A 11 7.75 24.71 -14.93
CA PHE A 11 7.25 26.07 -14.76
C PHE A 11 8.23 26.86 -13.92
N ASP A 12 8.79 27.93 -14.46
CA ASP A 12 9.65 28.85 -13.73
C ASP A 12 8.79 29.81 -12.89
N LEU A 13 8.95 29.74 -11.56
CA LEU A 13 8.32 30.63 -10.58
C LEU A 13 9.36 31.58 -9.94
N GLY A 14 10.42 31.92 -10.65
CA GLY A 14 11.48 32.80 -10.22
C GLY A 14 12.61 32.05 -9.49
N GLU A 15 12.50 31.85 -8.18
CA GLU A 15 13.53 31.13 -7.43
C GLU A 15 13.35 29.59 -7.43
N HIS A 16 12.23 29.08 -8.02
CA HIS A 16 11.89 27.66 -8.00
C HIS A 16 11.36 27.18 -9.36
N GLU A 17 11.85 26.06 -9.82
CA GLU A 17 11.23 25.30 -10.92
C GLU A 17 10.21 24.31 -10.36
N VAL A 18 8.99 24.32 -10.92
CA VAL A 18 7.90 23.42 -10.51
C VAL A 18 7.50 22.52 -11.65
N PHE A 19 7.50 21.21 -11.40
CA PHE A 19 7.02 20.19 -12.34
C PHE A 19 5.56 19.84 -12.03
N VAL A 20 4.72 19.90 -13.05
CA VAL A 20 3.28 19.60 -12.92
C VAL A 20 2.93 18.41 -13.78
N GLY A 21 2.41 17.35 -13.16
CA GLY A 21 1.82 16.21 -13.87
C GLY A 21 0.35 16.44 -14.18
N VAL A 22 -0.15 15.86 -15.27
CA VAL A 22 -1.56 15.95 -15.66
C VAL A 22 -2.17 14.59 -15.94
N SER A 23 -3.36 14.35 -15.38
CA SER A 23 -4.17 13.16 -15.66
C SER A 23 -5.40 13.57 -16.45
N ILE A 24 -5.61 12.96 -17.62
CA ILE A 24 -6.69 13.30 -18.54
C ILE A 24 -7.58 12.08 -18.75
N GLY A 25 -8.89 12.22 -18.48
CA GLY A 25 -9.90 11.26 -18.91
C GLY A 25 -10.59 11.72 -20.18
N ILE A 26 -10.93 10.77 -21.03
CA ILE A 26 -11.55 11.03 -22.33
C ILE A 26 -12.77 10.12 -22.47
N ALA A 27 -13.94 10.71 -22.69
CA ALA A 27 -15.15 9.99 -23.08
C ALA A 27 -15.58 10.45 -24.48
N VAL A 28 -15.96 9.51 -25.34
CA VAL A 28 -16.31 9.79 -26.72
C VAL A 28 -17.71 9.28 -27.00
N TYR A 29 -18.55 10.16 -27.56
CA TYR A 29 -19.91 9.80 -28.03
C TYR A 29 -19.83 8.81 -29.21
N PRO A 30 -20.75 7.82 -29.30
CA PRO A 30 -21.77 7.46 -28.33
C PRO A 30 -21.24 6.50 -27.23
N ASN A 31 -20.09 5.84 -27.40
CA ASN A 31 -19.61 4.76 -26.56
C ASN A 31 -19.23 5.22 -25.15
N GLY A 32 -18.90 6.49 -24.98
CA GLY A 32 -18.58 7.08 -23.69
C GLY A 32 -19.77 7.71 -22.96
N GLY A 33 -20.98 7.67 -23.55
CA GLY A 33 -22.21 8.23 -23.00
C GLY A 33 -23.11 8.85 -24.06
N ASN A 34 -24.42 8.89 -23.78
CA ASN A 34 -25.46 9.40 -24.69
C ASN A 34 -25.92 10.83 -24.35
N THR A 35 -25.49 11.36 -23.21
CA THR A 35 -25.78 12.73 -22.75
C THR A 35 -24.50 13.44 -22.36
N VAL A 36 -24.54 14.77 -22.29
CA VAL A 36 -23.38 15.57 -21.86
C VAL A 36 -22.95 15.20 -20.45
N ASP A 37 -23.93 15.03 -19.53
CA ASP A 37 -23.65 14.66 -18.13
C ASP A 37 -22.97 13.29 -18.04
N GLN A 38 -23.42 12.31 -18.81
CA GLN A 38 -22.79 10.99 -18.88
C GLN A 38 -21.35 11.07 -19.44
N LEU A 39 -21.13 11.86 -20.48
CA LEU A 39 -19.79 12.04 -21.05
C LEU A 39 -18.83 12.68 -20.04
N ILE A 40 -19.27 13.71 -19.30
CA ILE A 40 -18.47 14.34 -18.25
C ILE A 40 -18.16 13.34 -17.13
N GLN A 41 -19.18 12.67 -16.62
CA GLN A 41 -19.02 11.68 -15.55
C GLN A 41 -18.08 10.54 -15.96
N ASN A 42 -18.19 10.04 -17.18
CA ASN A 42 -17.37 8.95 -17.68
C ASN A 42 -15.93 9.41 -18.01
N ALA A 43 -15.74 10.66 -18.42
CA ALA A 43 -14.42 11.24 -18.54
C ALA A 43 -13.73 11.39 -17.16
N ASP A 44 -14.49 11.78 -16.13
CA ASP A 44 -13.96 11.84 -14.74
C ASP A 44 -13.55 10.46 -14.23
N VAL A 45 -14.33 9.40 -14.50
CA VAL A 45 -13.97 8.00 -14.18
C VAL A 45 -12.65 7.62 -14.85
N ALA A 46 -12.49 7.92 -16.15
CA ALA A 46 -11.27 7.63 -16.88
C ALA A 46 -10.07 8.42 -16.34
N MET A 47 -10.26 9.70 -15.99
CA MET A 47 -9.22 10.52 -15.35
C MET A 47 -8.78 9.96 -14.00
N TYR A 48 -9.74 9.52 -13.19
CA TYR A 48 -9.45 8.92 -11.88
C TYR A 48 -8.64 7.63 -12.02
N HIS A 49 -8.94 6.83 -13.04
CA HIS A 49 -8.17 5.62 -13.36
C HIS A 49 -6.71 5.92 -13.73
N VAL A 50 -6.41 7.03 -14.42
CA VAL A 50 -5.04 7.50 -14.68
C VAL A 50 -4.34 7.88 -13.37
N LYS A 51 -5.02 8.58 -12.47
CA LYS A 51 -4.46 8.98 -11.16
C LYS A 51 -4.02 7.78 -10.33
N GLY A 52 -4.79 6.69 -10.36
CA GLY A 52 -4.49 5.45 -9.63
C GLY A 52 -3.38 4.58 -10.23
N ARG A 53 -2.92 4.89 -11.48
CA ARG A 53 -1.85 4.14 -12.19
C ARG A 53 -0.52 4.90 -12.31
N GLY A 54 -0.26 5.85 -11.42
CA GLY A 54 1.01 6.58 -11.41
C GLY A 54 0.91 8.01 -11.94
N LYS A 55 -0.32 8.50 -12.21
CA LYS A 55 -0.57 9.87 -12.71
C LYS A 55 0.08 10.13 -14.09
N ASP A 56 0.07 11.37 -14.55
CA ASP A 56 0.79 11.87 -15.73
C ASP A 56 0.50 11.10 -17.05
N GLY A 57 -0.78 11.01 -17.41
CA GLY A 57 -1.22 10.27 -18.59
C GLY A 57 -2.62 10.64 -19.08
N TYR A 58 -3.11 9.87 -20.04
CA TYR A 58 -4.50 9.95 -20.49
C TYR A 58 -5.10 8.56 -20.66
N GLN A 59 -6.41 8.45 -20.48
CA GLN A 59 -7.16 7.23 -20.67
C GLN A 59 -8.52 7.51 -21.32
N TYR A 60 -8.89 6.67 -22.27
CA TYR A 60 -10.27 6.64 -22.77
C TYR A 60 -11.14 5.85 -21.80
N TYR A 61 -12.36 6.33 -21.61
CA TYR A 61 -13.36 5.62 -20.84
C TYR A 61 -13.70 4.26 -21.47
N SER A 62 -13.86 3.25 -20.65
CA SER A 62 -14.50 1.97 -20.95
C SER A 62 -15.44 1.60 -19.83
N GLU A 63 -16.47 0.81 -20.10
CA GLU A 63 -17.46 0.39 -19.10
C GLU A 63 -16.83 -0.33 -17.90
N ASP A 64 -15.80 -1.12 -18.14
CA ASP A 64 -15.05 -1.81 -17.08
C ASP A 64 -14.46 -0.86 -16.03
N MET A 65 -14.09 0.38 -16.46
CA MET A 65 -13.52 1.38 -15.54
C MET A 65 -14.55 1.90 -14.54
N ALA A 66 -15.81 2.03 -14.92
CA ALA A 66 -16.87 2.45 -14.00
C ALA A 66 -17.04 1.43 -12.88
N ILE A 67 -17.03 0.14 -13.23
CA ILE A 67 -17.11 -0.96 -12.27
C ILE A 67 -15.89 -0.95 -11.33
N HIS A 68 -14.68 -0.81 -11.87
CA HIS A 68 -13.45 -0.74 -11.08
C HIS A 68 -13.42 0.47 -10.15
N THR A 69 -13.86 1.64 -10.61
CA THR A 69 -13.90 2.86 -9.79
C THR A 69 -14.91 2.75 -8.65
N SER A 70 -16.11 2.23 -8.93
CA SER A 70 -17.13 1.98 -7.91
C SER A 70 -16.65 0.97 -6.86
N ASN A 71 -16.03 -0.12 -7.31
CA ASN A 71 -15.46 -1.13 -6.43
C ASN A 71 -14.34 -0.57 -5.54
N ARG A 72 -13.48 0.28 -6.08
CA ARG A 72 -12.40 0.94 -5.34
C ARG A 72 -12.93 1.89 -4.26
N LEU A 73 -13.92 2.73 -4.60
CA LEU A 73 -14.54 3.65 -3.63
C LEU A 73 -15.26 2.90 -2.50
N SER A 74 -15.93 1.79 -2.84
CA SER A 74 -16.53 0.92 -1.82
C SER A 74 -15.45 0.31 -0.92
N LEU A 75 -14.37 -0.20 -1.51
CA LEU A 75 -13.27 -0.82 -0.77
C LEU A 75 -12.55 0.20 0.14
N GLU A 76 -12.38 1.45 -0.33
CA GLU A 76 -11.81 2.54 0.49
C GLU A 76 -12.65 2.83 1.74
N ARG A 77 -13.97 2.93 1.57
CA ARG A 77 -14.89 3.15 2.68
C ARG A 77 -14.84 1.99 3.68
N ASP A 78 -14.79 0.76 3.19
CA ASP A 78 -14.79 -0.43 4.03
C ASP A 78 -13.45 -0.60 4.75
N LEU A 79 -12.33 -0.22 4.11
CA LEU A 79 -10.98 -0.26 4.68
C LEU A 79 -10.84 0.64 5.92
N ARG A 80 -11.49 1.82 5.92
CA ARG A 80 -11.47 2.73 7.08
C ARG A 80 -12.00 2.09 8.36
N ASN A 81 -12.95 1.18 8.23
CA ASN A 81 -13.59 0.51 9.36
C ASN A 81 -13.01 -0.89 9.63
N ALA A 82 -12.12 -1.38 8.78
CA ALA A 82 -11.64 -2.76 8.83
C ALA A 82 -10.86 -3.10 10.12
N LEU A 83 -10.06 -2.14 10.64
CA LEU A 83 -9.33 -2.30 11.90
C LEU A 83 -10.29 -2.42 13.09
N GLU A 84 -11.25 -1.50 13.21
CA GLU A 84 -12.22 -1.50 14.31
C GLU A 84 -13.11 -2.75 14.29
N ARG A 85 -13.38 -3.27 13.10
CA ARG A 85 -14.22 -4.47 12.90
C ARG A 85 -13.44 -5.78 12.98
N ASN A 86 -12.14 -5.76 13.33
CA ASN A 86 -11.27 -6.94 13.43
C ASN A 86 -11.26 -7.79 12.15
N GLN A 87 -11.27 -7.13 10.99
CA GLN A 87 -11.32 -7.80 9.69
C GLN A 87 -9.94 -8.19 9.16
N PHE A 88 -8.86 -7.68 9.75
CA PHE A 88 -7.52 -8.11 9.38
C PHE A 88 -7.12 -9.41 10.05
N LYS A 89 -6.30 -10.19 9.34
CA LYS A 89 -5.66 -11.42 9.80
C LYS A 89 -4.19 -11.38 9.43
N VAL A 90 -3.35 -11.97 10.26
CA VAL A 90 -1.94 -12.21 9.93
C VAL A 90 -1.79 -13.66 9.52
N TYR A 91 -1.19 -13.88 8.36
CA TYR A 91 -0.75 -15.18 7.87
C TYR A 91 0.76 -15.25 7.98
N TYR A 92 1.31 -16.41 8.19
CA TYR A 92 2.74 -16.60 8.39
C TYR A 92 3.31 -17.48 7.30
N GLN A 93 4.31 -16.97 6.57
CA GLN A 93 5.05 -17.73 5.58
C GLN A 93 6.35 -18.21 6.21
N PRO A 94 6.60 -19.54 6.31
CA PRO A 94 7.82 -20.07 6.88
C PRO A 94 9.05 -19.71 6.04
N GLN A 95 10.12 -19.29 6.73
CA GLN A 95 11.45 -19.10 6.17
C GLN A 95 12.31 -20.32 6.53
N ILE A 96 12.80 -21.02 5.50
CA ILE A 96 13.52 -22.27 5.67
C ILE A 96 15.01 -22.08 5.42
N SER A 97 15.87 -22.54 6.33
CA SER A 97 17.30 -22.58 6.11
C SER A 97 17.65 -23.55 4.99
N ALA A 98 18.21 -23.07 3.88
CA ALA A 98 18.66 -23.92 2.79
C ALA A 98 19.76 -24.92 3.22
N LYS A 99 20.52 -24.59 4.28
CA LYS A 99 21.61 -25.42 4.79
C LYS A 99 21.11 -26.58 5.67
N THR A 100 20.05 -26.38 6.45
CA THR A 100 19.62 -27.34 7.48
C THR A 100 18.23 -27.91 7.24
N GLY A 101 17.42 -27.32 6.32
CA GLY A 101 16.03 -27.66 6.10
C GLY A 101 15.08 -27.30 7.26
N LYS A 102 15.56 -26.61 8.28
CA LYS A 102 14.75 -26.21 9.43
C LYS A 102 14.11 -24.84 9.21
N THR A 103 12.95 -24.64 9.78
CA THR A 103 12.33 -23.30 9.89
C THR A 103 13.17 -22.42 10.81
N ILE A 104 13.57 -21.25 10.33
CA ILE A 104 14.41 -20.28 11.04
C ILE A 104 13.67 -18.95 11.31
N GLY A 105 12.53 -18.77 10.69
CA GLY A 105 11.71 -17.58 10.82
C GLY A 105 10.38 -17.72 10.12
N VAL A 106 9.57 -16.70 10.27
CA VAL A 106 8.30 -16.54 9.56
C VAL A 106 8.13 -15.09 9.13
N GLU A 107 7.59 -14.89 7.94
CA GLU A 107 7.17 -13.59 7.45
C GLU A 107 5.69 -13.36 7.76
N ALA A 108 5.38 -12.23 8.39
CA ALA A 108 4.01 -11.83 8.70
C ALA A 108 3.38 -11.15 7.48
N LEU A 109 2.34 -11.76 6.95
CA LEU A 109 1.64 -11.34 5.76
C LEU A 109 0.20 -10.97 6.10
N VAL A 110 -0.12 -9.68 6.07
CA VAL A 110 -1.49 -9.21 6.32
C VAL A 110 -2.45 -9.70 5.25
N ARG A 111 -3.67 -10.05 5.69
CA ARG A 111 -4.82 -10.39 4.82
C ARG A 111 -6.04 -9.65 5.34
N TRP A 112 -6.92 -9.23 4.46
CA TRP A 112 -8.18 -8.61 4.84
C TRP A 112 -9.34 -9.57 4.62
N GLN A 113 -9.94 -10.03 5.70
CA GLN A 113 -11.12 -10.88 5.67
C GLN A 113 -12.36 -10.00 5.58
N HIS A 114 -12.74 -9.64 4.35
CA HIS A 114 -13.90 -8.80 4.09
C HIS A 114 -15.20 -9.61 4.21
N PRO A 115 -16.26 -9.10 4.88
CA PRO A 115 -17.49 -9.87 5.13
C PRO A 115 -18.23 -10.28 3.84
N GLU A 116 -18.19 -9.46 2.80
CA GLU A 116 -18.91 -9.71 1.55
C GLU A 116 -18.00 -10.21 0.42
N ARG A 117 -16.72 -9.80 0.41
CA ARG A 117 -15.76 -10.09 -0.68
C ARG A 117 -14.84 -11.28 -0.37
N GLY A 118 -14.92 -11.83 0.86
CA GLY A 118 -14.02 -12.89 1.31
C GLY A 118 -12.60 -12.39 1.58
N LEU A 119 -11.61 -13.18 1.24
CA LEU A 119 -10.20 -12.86 1.50
C LEU A 119 -9.63 -11.93 0.44
N ILE A 120 -9.27 -10.71 0.85
CA ILE A 120 -8.63 -9.71 0.00
C ILE A 120 -7.13 -9.70 0.27
N TYR A 121 -6.34 -9.74 -0.79
CA TYR A 121 -4.87 -9.79 -0.73
C TYR A 121 -4.25 -8.39 -0.66
N PRO A 122 -3.02 -8.26 -0.12
CA PRO A 122 -2.34 -6.97 0.05
C PRO A 122 -2.26 -6.12 -1.22
N GLY A 123 -2.03 -6.73 -2.39
CA GLY A 123 -1.94 -6.02 -3.67
C GLY A 123 -3.19 -5.22 -4.04
N GLU A 124 -4.35 -5.56 -3.48
CA GLU A 124 -5.61 -4.85 -3.73
C GLU A 124 -5.85 -3.68 -2.76
N PHE A 125 -5.45 -3.82 -1.48
CA PHE A 125 -5.78 -2.81 -0.47
C PHE A 125 -4.58 -1.99 0.04
N ILE A 126 -3.34 -2.48 -0.06
CA ILE A 126 -2.15 -1.71 0.37
C ILE A 126 -2.01 -0.38 -0.37
N PRO A 127 -2.14 -0.31 -1.73
CA PRO A 127 -2.10 0.97 -2.42
C PRO A 127 -3.16 1.95 -1.93
N LEU A 128 -4.34 1.42 -1.59
CA LEU A 128 -5.45 2.19 -1.07
C LEU A 128 -5.18 2.68 0.36
N ALA A 129 -4.58 1.82 1.20
CA ALA A 129 -4.16 2.17 2.54
C ALA A 129 -3.10 3.28 2.56
N GLU A 130 -2.17 3.27 1.62
CA GLU A 130 -1.16 4.31 1.45
C GLU A 130 -1.79 5.65 1.04
N GLU A 131 -2.66 5.66 0.02
CA GLU A 131 -3.36 6.87 -0.43
C GLU A 131 -4.23 7.49 0.67
N THR A 132 -4.88 6.65 1.47
CA THR A 132 -5.79 7.07 2.55
C THR A 132 -5.08 7.32 3.88
N ARG A 133 -3.75 7.12 3.95
CA ARG A 133 -2.91 7.25 5.15
C ARG A 133 -3.26 6.25 6.27
N LEU A 134 -3.92 5.15 5.94
CA LEU A 134 -4.25 4.08 6.89
C LEU A 134 -3.10 3.08 7.07
N MET A 135 -2.08 3.15 6.21
CA MET A 135 -0.99 2.17 6.20
C MET A 135 -0.25 2.08 7.54
N SER A 136 -0.07 3.21 8.22
CA SER A 136 0.59 3.24 9.53
C SER A 136 -0.19 2.47 10.60
N ASP A 137 -1.51 2.65 10.64
CA ASP A 137 -2.35 1.99 11.64
C ASP A 137 -2.45 0.49 11.37
N ILE A 138 -2.53 0.10 10.09
CA ILE A 138 -2.50 -1.30 9.67
C ILE A 138 -1.17 -1.96 10.06
N SER A 139 -0.04 -1.30 9.81
CA SER A 139 1.29 -1.84 10.14
C SER A 139 1.51 -1.98 11.64
N ASP A 140 1.05 -1.03 12.43
CA ASP A 140 1.12 -1.13 13.90
C ASP A 140 0.28 -2.30 14.41
N TRP A 141 -0.91 -2.47 13.85
CA TRP A 141 -1.78 -3.59 14.19
C TRP A 141 -1.14 -4.94 13.81
N VAL A 142 -0.56 -5.03 12.59
CA VAL A 142 0.13 -6.24 12.12
C VAL A 142 1.31 -6.57 13.03
N LEU A 143 2.17 -5.58 13.30
CA LEU A 143 3.33 -5.75 14.17
C LEU A 143 2.93 -6.23 15.56
N HIS A 144 1.97 -5.54 16.18
CA HIS A 144 1.51 -5.92 17.53
C HIS A 144 0.92 -7.34 17.54
N SER A 145 0.06 -7.66 16.59
CA SER A 145 -0.59 -8.97 16.49
C SER A 145 0.42 -10.09 16.24
N ALA A 146 1.35 -9.87 15.30
CA ALA A 146 2.39 -10.84 14.97
C ALA A 146 3.36 -11.06 16.14
N CYS A 147 3.82 -9.98 16.79
CA CYS A 147 4.69 -10.09 17.96
C CYS A 147 4.03 -10.89 19.08
N LYS A 148 2.76 -10.63 19.37
CA LYS A 148 2.01 -11.35 20.40
C LYS A 148 1.89 -12.85 20.11
N GLU A 149 1.60 -13.20 18.87
CA GLU A 149 1.44 -14.60 18.44
C GLU A 149 2.78 -15.34 18.41
N ILE A 150 3.82 -14.75 17.81
CA ILE A 150 5.13 -15.38 17.76
C ILE A 150 5.79 -15.47 19.15
N LYS A 151 5.52 -14.50 20.05
CA LYS A 151 5.92 -14.61 21.45
C LYS A 151 5.37 -15.88 22.09
N SER A 152 4.12 -16.24 21.82
CA SER A 152 3.55 -17.50 22.34
C SER A 152 4.26 -18.75 21.81
N TRP A 153 4.77 -18.71 20.57
CA TRP A 153 5.56 -19.80 20.01
C TRP A 153 6.95 -19.87 20.65
N ILE A 154 7.60 -18.73 20.86
CA ILE A 154 8.88 -18.65 21.57
C ILE A 154 8.73 -19.23 22.99
N ASP A 155 7.69 -18.84 23.71
CA ASP A 155 7.42 -19.32 25.08
C ASP A 155 7.07 -20.82 25.11
N SER A 156 6.57 -21.38 24.03
CA SER A 156 6.33 -22.83 23.88
C SER A 156 7.57 -23.64 23.48
N GLY A 157 8.74 -22.99 23.35
CA GLY A 157 10.02 -23.66 23.12
C GLY A 157 10.64 -23.44 21.72
N GLN A 158 10.05 -22.57 20.89
CA GLN A 158 10.60 -22.22 19.58
C GLN A 158 11.44 -20.93 19.65
N SER A 159 12.43 -20.92 20.54
CA SER A 159 13.20 -19.71 20.90
C SER A 159 13.96 -19.06 19.73
N ASP A 160 14.34 -19.85 18.73
CA ASP A 160 15.20 -19.41 17.62
C ASP A 160 14.41 -18.87 16.41
N ILE A 161 13.08 -18.79 16.51
CA ILE A 161 12.24 -18.32 15.40
C ILE A 161 12.33 -16.79 15.29
N ARG A 162 12.56 -16.30 14.06
CA ARG A 162 12.54 -14.88 13.73
C ARG A 162 11.19 -14.50 13.13
N LEU A 163 10.77 -13.28 13.40
CA LEU A 163 9.59 -12.65 12.82
C LEU A 163 10.02 -11.57 11.85
N SER A 164 9.73 -11.75 10.56
CA SER A 164 9.90 -10.70 9.55
C SER A 164 8.59 -9.94 9.34
N VAL A 165 8.68 -8.61 9.33
CA VAL A 165 7.52 -7.72 9.10
C VAL A 165 7.88 -6.68 8.04
N ASN A 166 7.00 -6.55 7.04
CA ASN A 166 7.15 -5.60 5.94
C ASN A 166 6.77 -4.17 6.37
N PHE A 167 7.63 -3.20 6.04
CA PHE A 167 7.36 -1.77 6.16
C PHE A 167 7.69 -1.05 4.86
N SER A 168 6.95 0.02 4.58
CA SER A 168 7.34 0.94 3.50
C SER A 168 8.43 1.89 3.99
N PRO A 169 9.32 2.37 3.12
CA PRO A 169 10.32 3.36 3.49
C PRO A 169 9.75 4.64 4.07
N LEU A 170 8.62 5.14 3.54
CA LEU A 170 7.93 6.30 4.09
C LEU A 170 7.54 6.11 5.58
N GLN A 171 7.26 4.87 5.98
CA GLN A 171 6.98 4.56 7.38
C GLN A 171 8.26 4.59 8.23
N VAL A 172 9.36 4.03 7.70
CA VAL A 172 10.65 3.96 8.38
C VAL A 172 11.28 5.35 8.54
N GLU A 173 11.14 6.22 7.55
CA GLU A 173 11.59 7.62 7.59
C GLU A 173 10.80 8.49 8.57
N HIS A 174 9.62 8.04 9.00
CA HIS A 174 8.79 8.82 9.90
C HIS A 174 9.48 8.99 11.28
N PRO A 175 9.63 10.22 11.82
CA PRO A 175 10.40 10.46 13.06
C PRO A 175 9.95 9.65 14.29
N ARG A 176 8.70 9.18 14.31
CA ARG A 176 8.16 8.36 15.40
C ARG A 176 8.21 6.87 15.14
N PHE A 177 8.78 6.42 14.01
CA PHE A 177 8.79 5.00 13.65
C PHE A 177 9.44 4.12 14.73
N VAL A 178 10.66 4.45 15.13
CA VAL A 178 11.40 3.70 16.16
C VAL A 178 10.64 3.67 17.49
N GLN A 179 10.04 4.79 17.89
CA GLN A 179 9.26 4.87 19.12
C GLN A 179 8.03 3.94 19.09
N ARG A 180 7.28 3.92 17.95
CA ARG A 180 6.11 3.05 17.75
C ARG A 180 6.52 1.58 17.74
N LEU A 181 7.59 1.24 17.02
CA LEU A 181 8.19 -0.09 16.96
C LEU A 181 8.52 -0.61 18.37
N LEU A 182 9.32 0.14 19.12
CA LEU A 182 9.71 -0.23 20.48
C LEU A 182 8.51 -0.32 21.44
N SER A 183 7.48 0.52 21.25
CA SER A 183 6.25 0.43 22.03
C SER A 183 5.51 -0.88 21.77
N SER A 184 5.36 -1.28 20.50
CA SER A 184 4.71 -2.55 20.13
C SER A 184 5.46 -3.76 20.66
N LEU A 185 6.80 -3.77 20.56
CA LEU A 185 7.63 -4.85 21.12
C LEU A 185 7.47 -4.98 22.65
N ARG A 186 7.48 -3.85 23.37
CA ARG A 186 7.28 -3.85 24.82
C ARG A 186 5.89 -4.34 25.22
N GLN A 187 4.84 -3.90 24.51
CA GLN A 187 3.46 -4.32 24.80
C GLN A 187 3.24 -5.82 24.57
N ALA A 188 3.96 -6.41 23.62
CA ALA A 188 3.90 -7.84 23.32
C ALA A 188 4.93 -8.66 24.12
N ASP A 189 5.77 -8.02 24.94
CA ASP A 189 6.93 -8.66 25.61
C ASP A 189 7.82 -9.43 24.61
N PHE A 190 7.96 -8.90 23.38
CA PHE A 190 8.64 -9.55 22.27
C PHE A 190 10.14 -9.21 22.29
N PRO A 191 11.04 -10.23 22.22
CA PRO A 191 12.48 -9.99 22.21
C PRO A 191 12.93 -9.30 20.92
N PRO A 192 13.55 -8.10 20.99
CA PRO A 192 13.94 -7.35 19.79
C PRO A 192 14.87 -8.09 18.83
N GLY A 193 15.71 -8.99 19.35
CA GLY A 193 16.63 -9.81 18.55
C GLY A 193 15.95 -10.84 17.64
N ASN A 194 14.67 -11.10 17.85
CA ASN A 194 13.88 -12.00 17.00
C ASN A 194 13.04 -11.25 15.95
N LEU A 195 13.09 -9.91 15.90
CA LEU A 195 12.42 -9.12 14.88
C LEU A 195 13.35 -8.79 13.72
N GLU A 196 12.85 -8.99 12.51
CA GLU A 196 13.46 -8.57 11.24
C GLU A 196 12.52 -7.61 10.53
N ILE A 197 13.05 -6.48 10.04
CA ILE A 197 12.28 -5.49 9.28
C ILE A 197 12.63 -5.66 7.82
N GLU A 198 11.62 -5.92 6.99
CA GLU A 198 11.77 -6.01 5.54
C GLU A 198 11.28 -4.72 4.88
N LEU A 199 12.09 -4.18 3.96
CA LEU A 199 11.77 -3.01 3.16
C LEU A 199 11.48 -3.42 1.73
N THR A 200 10.39 -2.92 1.17
CA THR A 200 10.02 -3.22 -0.22
C THR A 200 10.97 -2.52 -1.20
N GLU A 201 11.43 -3.26 -2.23
CA GLU A 201 12.47 -2.81 -3.20
C GLU A 201 12.10 -1.54 -3.99
N ASN A 202 10.82 -1.24 -4.18
CA ASN A 202 10.35 -0.16 -5.06
C ASN A 202 10.87 1.26 -4.69
N VAL A 203 11.56 1.42 -3.56
CA VAL A 203 12.05 2.71 -3.10
C VAL A 203 13.58 2.78 -3.11
N ILE A 204 14.27 1.68 -2.94
CA ILE A 204 15.75 1.64 -3.05
C ILE A 204 16.21 2.09 -4.46
N MET A 205 15.42 1.81 -5.50
CA MET A 205 15.73 2.23 -6.88
C MET A 205 15.59 3.75 -7.10
N ASN A 206 14.68 4.43 -6.42
CA ASN A 206 14.51 5.89 -6.57
C ASN A 206 15.57 6.70 -5.80
N ASP A 207 16.06 6.19 -4.67
CA ASP A 207 17.10 6.88 -3.88
C ASP A 207 18.50 6.65 -4.42
N LEU A 208 18.78 5.53 -5.09
CA LEU A 208 20.08 5.30 -5.73
C LEU A 208 20.35 6.28 -6.88
N GLU A 209 19.33 6.76 -7.58
CA GLU A 209 19.47 7.81 -8.60
C GLU A 209 19.77 9.19 -7.97
N ASN A 210 19.27 9.45 -6.76
CA ASN A 210 19.53 10.70 -6.03
C ASN A 210 20.84 10.69 -5.23
N MET A 211 21.40 9.52 -4.90
CA MET A 211 22.69 9.39 -4.21
C MET A 211 23.91 9.45 -5.14
N THR A 212 23.71 9.48 -6.46
CA THR A 212 24.78 9.53 -7.47
C THR A 212 24.96 10.92 -8.10
N GLN A 213 24.30 11.95 -7.60
CA GLN A 213 24.54 13.36 -7.91
C GLN A 213 25.18 14.06 -6.71
#